data_4d9ba44bdc3f101ed2a071e6c6247c6e
#
_entry.id   4d9ba44bdc3f101ed2a071e6c6247c6e
#
_cell.length_a   1.000
_cell.length_b   1.000
_cell.length_c   1.000
_cell.angle_alpha   90.00
_cell.angle_beta   90.00
_cell.angle_gamma   90.00
#
_symmetry.space_group_name_H-M   'P 1'
#
loop_
_entity.id
_entity.type
_entity.pdbx_description
1 polymer ?
#
loop_
_entity_poly.entity_id
_entity_poly.type
_entity_poly.pdbx_seq_one_letter_code
_entity_poly.pdbx_strand_id
1 'polypeptide(L)'
;MYLEIVSPEKTLFNGDVQSVLVPGSDGSFQILDNHAPIVSTLIKGTVKILGDINIPEELNDIFSNVSSNETHLSIVSGVVEMKENKVIILTD
;
A
#
# COMPACT_ATOMS: atom_id res chain seq x y z
N MET A 1 12.05 -1.75 0.61
CA MET A 1 11.42 -0.48 1.00
C MET A 1 10.39 -0.73 2.08
N TYR A 2 10.23 0.20 3.00
CA TYR A 2 9.30 0.06 4.10
C TYR A 2 7.93 0.64 3.72
N LEU A 3 6.87 -0.11 3.97
CA LEU A 3 5.50 0.32 3.68
C LEU A 3 4.70 0.39 4.97
N GLU A 4 3.96 1.48 5.14
CA GLU A 4 3.01 1.63 6.23
C GLU A 4 1.67 2.05 5.66
N ILE A 5 0.60 1.34 6.02
CA ILE A 5 -0.77 1.65 5.60
C ILE A 5 -1.58 1.96 6.84
N VAL A 6 -2.17 3.15 6.87
CA VAL A 6 -2.87 3.67 8.05
C VAL A 6 -4.27 4.11 7.66
N SER A 7 -5.27 3.69 8.43
CA SER A 7 -6.63 4.22 8.38
C SER A 7 -6.81 5.20 9.54
N PRO A 8 -7.92 5.96 9.58
CA PRO A 8 -8.15 6.89 10.69
C PRO A 8 -8.14 6.23 12.05
N GLU A 9 -8.47 4.96 12.13
CA GLU A 9 -8.62 4.26 13.41
C GLU A 9 -7.38 3.49 13.82
N LYS A 10 -6.57 3.02 12.86
CA LYS A 10 -5.44 2.15 13.21
C LYS A 10 -4.49 1.95 12.05
N THR A 11 -3.31 1.43 12.37
CA THR A 11 -2.37 0.96 11.37
C THR A 11 -2.85 -0.39 10.84
N LEU A 12 -3.03 -0.47 9.52
CA LEU A 12 -3.47 -1.71 8.87
C LEU A 12 -2.30 -2.62 8.55
N PHE A 13 -1.15 -2.05 8.22
CA PHE A 13 0.05 -2.83 7.87
C PHE A 13 1.30 -1.97 8.06
N ASN A 14 2.38 -2.60 8.49
CA ASN A 14 3.72 -2.02 8.39
C ASN A 14 4.73 -3.15 8.22
N GLY A 15 5.73 -2.90 7.38
CA GLY A 15 6.76 -3.90 7.12
C GLY A 15 7.50 -3.63 5.82
N ASP A 16 8.51 -4.44 5.56
CA ASP A 16 9.27 -4.35 4.33
C ASP A 16 8.56 -5.05 3.19
N VAL A 17 8.56 -4.41 2.01
CA VAL A 17 7.94 -4.95 0.81
C VAL A 17 8.87 -4.73 -0.37
N GLN A 18 8.61 -5.44 -1.48
CA GLN A 18 9.39 -5.29 -2.71
C GLN A 18 8.91 -4.08 -3.51
N SER A 19 7.60 -3.94 -3.65
CA SER A 19 7.01 -2.82 -4.38
C SER A 19 5.55 -2.69 -4.01
N VAL A 20 4.95 -1.56 -4.39
CA VAL A 20 3.52 -1.35 -4.22
C VAL A 20 2.97 -0.63 -5.44
N LEU A 21 1.85 -1.13 -5.97
CA LEU A 21 1.12 -0.50 -7.06
C LEU A 21 -0.10 0.19 -6.47
N VAL A 22 -0.28 1.47 -6.76
CA VAL A 22 -1.36 2.27 -6.17
C VAL A 22 -2.24 2.89 -7.25
N PRO A 23 -3.56 3.09 -6.95
CA PRO A 23 -4.48 3.71 -7.90
C PRO A 23 -4.42 5.24 -7.78
N GLY A 24 -3.42 5.84 -8.39
CA GLY A 24 -3.26 7.29 -8.36
C GLY A 24 -4.34 8.01 -9.13
N SER A 25 -4.62 9.27 -8.75
CA SER A 25 -5.65 10.08 -9.39
C SER A 25 -5.38 10.32 -10.87
N ASP A 26 -4.10 10.37 -11.25
CA ASP A 26 -3.69 10.56 -12.65
C ASP A 26 -3.34 9.25 -13.34
N GLY A 27 -3.72 8.13 -12.76
CA GLY A 27 -3.42 6.80 -13.26
C GLY A 27 -2.68 5.96 -12.23
N SER A 28 -2.82 4.65 -12.34
CA SER A 28 -2.10 3.73 -11.46
C SER A 28 -0.61 3.79 -11.73
N PHE A 29 0.18 3.69 -10.67
CA PHE A 29 1.62 3.65 -10.82
C PHE A 29 2.25 2.77 -9.75
N GLN A 30 3.45 2.28 -10.05
CA GLN A 30 4.17 1.37 -9.16
C GLN A 30 5.32 2.12 -8.48
N ILE A 31 5.46 1.91 -7.18
CA ILE A 31 6.56 2.47 -6.40
C ILE A 31 7.54 1.35 -6.12
N LEU A 32 8.75 1.52 -6.64
CA LEU A 32 9.84 0.56 -6.47
C LEU A 32 10.82 1.05 -5.42
N ASP A 33 11.71 0.15 -5.04
CA ASP A 33 12.75 0.44 -4.05
C ASP A 33 13.53 1.69 -4.45
N ASN A 34 13.74 2.59 -3.49
CA ASN A 34 14.48 3.85 -3.69
C ASN A 34 13.88 4.81 -4.71
N HIS A 35 12.56 4.72 -4.92
CA HIS A 35 11.85 5.68 -5.78
C HIS A 35 12.03 7.11 -5.25
N ALA A 36 12.11 8.07 -6.15
CA ALA A 36 12.20 9.48 -5.79
C ALA A 36 10.99 9.91 -4.94
N PRO A 37 11.14 10.96 -4.10
CA PRO A 37 10.03 11.45 -3.30
C PRO A 37 8.80 11.77 -4.14
N ILE A 38 7.63 11.38 -3.65
CA ILE A 38 6.36 11.60 -4.35
C ILE A 38 5.24 11.73 -3.33
N VAL A 39 4.27 12.57 -3.65
CA VAL A 39 2.99 12.65 -2.92
C VAL A 39 1.89 12.60 -3.98
N SER A 40 0.91 11.75 -3.80
CA SER A 40 -0.19 11.62 -4.74
C SER A 40 -1.48 11.28 -4.03
N THR A 41 -2.59 11.83 -4.53
CA THR A 41 -3.91 11.39 -4.09
C THR A 41 -4.25 10.09 -4.80
N LEU A 42 -5.04 9.26 -4.12
CA LEU A 42 -5.47 7.95 -4.62
C LEU A 42 -6.99 7.96 -4.78
N ILE A 43 -7.44 7.26 -5.82
CA ILE A 43 -8.87 7.10 -6.08
C ILE A 43 -9.30 5.68 -5.71
N LYS A 44 -10.58 5.41 -5.79
CA LYS A 44 -11.11 4.08 -5.57
C LYS A 44 -10.40 3.06 -6.47
N GLY A 45 -9.90 2.00 -5.87
CA GLY A 45 -9.19 0.96 -6.58
C GLY A 45 -8.49 0.01 -5.64
N THR A 46 -7.52 -0.70 -6.18
CA THR A 46 -6.80 -1.74 -5.44
C THR A 46 -5.34 -1.36 -5.28
N VAL A 47 -4.87 -1.38 -4.04
CA VAL A 47 -3.44 -1.31 -3.73
C VAL A 47 -2.90 -2.72 -3.82
N LYS A 48 -1.84 -2.93 -4.62
CA LYS A 48 -1.22 -4.25 -4.81
C LYS A 48 0.16 -4.23 -4.21
N ILE A 49 0.38 -5.07 -3.20
CA ILE A 49 1.62 -5.14 -2.45
C ILE A 49 2.38 -6.39 -2.90
N LEU A 50 3.60 -6.20 -3.39
CA LEU A 50 4.48 -7.31 -3.75
C LEU A 50 5.50 -7.53 -2.65
N GLY A 51 5.59 -8.76 -2.19
CA GLY A 51 6.50 -9.15 -1.12
C GLY A 51 5.92 -10.29 -0.31
N ASP A 52 6.80 -11.00 0.39
CA ASP A 52 6.39 -12.06 1.30
C ASP A 52 6.04 -11.43 2.64
N ILE A 53 4.78 -11.06 2.80
CA ILE A 53 4.31 -10.34 3.99
C ILE A 53 3.27 -11.15 4.74
N ASN A 54 3.15 -10.87 6.03
CA ASN A 54 2.17 -11.50 6.91
C ASN A 54 1.10 -10.48 7.30
N ILE A 55 -0.16 -10.85 7.08
CA ILE A 55 -1.31 -10.03 7.46
C ILE A 55 -1.94 -10.66 8.70
N PRO A 56 -2.17 -9.87 9.78
CA PRO A 56 -2.87 -10.40 10.96
C PRO A 56 -4.22 -11.00 10.59
N GLU A 57 -4.59 -12.09 11.25
CA GLU A 57 -5.84 -12.79 10.96
C GLU A 57 -7.05 -11.88 11.03
N GLU A 58 -7.08 -10.97 11.99
CA GLU A 58 -8.19 -10.04 12.17
C GLU A 58 -8.38 -9.08 10.99
N LEU A 59 -7.41 -8.98 10.10
CA LEU A 59 -7.49 -8.14 8.91
C LEU A 59 -7.71 -8.91 7.62
N ASN A 60 -7.97 -10.21 7.69
CA ASN A 60 -8.23 -11.04 6.52
C ASN A 60 -9.44 -10.59 5.70
N ASP A 61 -10.36 -9.85 6.33
CA ASP A 61 -11.53 -9.31 5.63
C ASP A 61 -11.16 -8.12 4.75
N ILE A 62 -10.04 -7.46 5.04
CA ILE A 62 -9.62 -6.23 4.35
C ILE A 62 -8.60 -6.55 3.28
N PHE A 63 -7.67 -7.45 3.56
CA PHE A 63 -6.61 -7.85 2.64
C PHE A 63 -6.95 -9.15 1.95
N SER A 64 -6.53 -9.29 0.69
CA SER A 64 -6.67 -10.52 -0.08
C SER A 64 -5.29 -11.03 -0.48
N ASN A 65 -4.95 -12.24 -0.04
CA ASN A 65 -3.71 -12.89 -0.48
C ASN A 65 -3.96 -13.52 -1.85
N VAL A 66 -3.36 -12.91 -2.89
CA VAL A 66 -3.50 -13.41 -4.25
C VAL A 66 -2.55 -14.55 -4.51
N SER A 67 -1.36 -14.47 -3.93
CA SER A 67 -0.34 -15.51 -4.01
C SER A 67 0.58 -15.40 -2.80
N SER A 68 1.60 -16.25 -2.73
CA SER A 68 2.58 -16.17 -1.64
C SER A 68 3.38 -14.87 -1.66
N ASN A 69 3.35 -14.12 -2.76
CA ASN A 69 4.16 -12.92 -2.93
C ASN A 69 3.34 -11.69 -3.31
N GLU A 70 2.02 -11.77 -3.30
CA GLU A 70 1.18 -10.64 -3.69
C GLU A 70 -0.06 -10.57 -2.81
N THR A 71 -0.31 -9.37 -2.26
CA THR A 71 -1.45 -9.10 -1.40
C THR A 71 -2.16 -7.84 -1.90
N HIS A 72 -3.47 -7.86 -1.92
CA HIS A 72 -4.30 -6.75 -2.39
C HIS A 72 -5.10 -6.12 -1.26
N LEU A 73 -5.28 -4.81 -1.35
CA LEU A 73 -6.13 -4.04 -0.45
C LEU A 73 -7.01 -3.11 -1.28
N SER A 74 -8.33 -3.24 -1.14
CA SER A 74 -9.26 -2.33 -1.81
C SER A 74 -9.43 -1.08 -0.98
N ILE A 75 -9.35 0.09 -1.64
CA ILE A 75 -9.55 1.38 -1.00
C ILE A 75 -10.57 2.20 -1.77
N VAL A 76 -11.19 3.16 -1.10
CA VAL A 76 -12.14 4.09 -1.72
C VAL A 76 -11.44 5.40 -2.05
N SER A 77 -10.50 5.81 -1.21
CA SER A 77 -9.74 7.03 -1.40
C SER A 77 -8.48 6.97 -0.53
N GLY A 78 -7.54 7.84 -0.79
CA GLY A 78 -6.35 7.90 0.03
C GLY A 78 -5.32 8.87 -0.47
N VAL A 79 -4.17 8.85 0.19
CA VAL A 79 -2.99 9.63 -0.18
C VAL A 79 -1.78 8.72 0.02
N VAL A 80 -0.85 8.78 -0.91
CA VAL A 80 0.42 8.07 -0.77
C VAL A 80 1.56 9.07 -0.72
N GLU A 81 2.52 8.82 0.16
CA GLU A 81 3.76 9.59 0.24
C GLU A 81 4.93 8.63 0.22
N MET A 82 5.94 8.94 -0.59
CA MET A 82 7.21 8.20 -0.63
C MET A 82 8.33 9.17 -0.33
N LYS A 83 9.20 8.81 0.61
CA LYS A 83 10.38 9.59 0.97
C LYS A 83 11.37 8.68 1.70
N GLU A 84 12.65 8.78 1.32
CA GLU A 84 13.73 8.06 2.01
C GLU A 84 13.45 6.55 2.11
N ASN A 85 13.02 5.97 1.01
CA ASN A 85 12.72 4.53 0.87
C ASN A 85 11.61 4.06 1.82
N LYS A 86 10.71 4.97 2.20
CA LYS A 86 9.55 4.66 3.03
C LYS A 86 8.29 5.16 2.35
N VAL A 87 7.31 4.28 2.25
CA VAL A 87 6.00 4.60 1.66
C VAL A 87 4.96 4.61 2.77
N ILE A 88 4.18 5.66 2.82
CA ILE A 88 3.04 5.76 3.74
C ILE A 88 1.79 5.91 2.90
N ILE A 89 0.80 5.05 3.13
CA ILE A 89 -0.51 5.15 2.51
C ILE A 89 -1.53 5.46 3.60
N LEU A 90 -2.19 6.61 3.46
CA LEU A 90 -3.30 6.98 4.31
C LEU A 90 -4.57 6.64 3.54
N THR A 91 -5.41 5.79 4.10
CA THR A 91 -6.64 5.37 3.46
C THR A 91 -7.84 5.72 4.32
N ASP A 92 -9.00 5.67 3.70
CA ASP A 92 -10.28 5.93 4.36
C ASP A 92 -10.69 4.90 5.42
#